data_613c6b8a788b3190de7ddad52e7121b6
#
_entry.id   613c6b8a788b3190de7ddad52e7121b6
#
_cell.length_a   1.000
_cell.length_b   1.000
_cell.length_c   1.000
_cell.angle_alpha   90.00
_cell.angle_beta   90.00
_cell.angle_gamma   90.00
#
_symmetry.space_group_name_H-M   'P 1'
#
loop_
_entity.id
_entity.type
_entity.pdbx_description
1 polymer ?
#
loop_
_entity_poly.entity_id
_entity_poly.type
_entity_poly.pdbx_seq_one_letter_code
_entity_poly.pdbx_strand_id
1 'polypeptide(L)'
;KLFINFFIILLIILLDENLIVRELNFSFFENKIELRNISLIFTILCFLLLINAINMFDGINLQVGTYCLIIFSIFIIKNLFPILSLIVIISLIIFLYYNFKNKAYLGDSGTQSLAFIISYIFIKSYNENFAFRPEEIFIFLAIPGLDMFRLFIFRIIKGKNPFSADLNHLHHLILR
;
A
#
# COMPACT_ATOMS: atom_id res chain seq x y z
N LYS A 1 -13.31 8.90 5.33
CA LYS A 1 -12.17 7.97 5.40
C LYS A 1 -10.86 8.68 4.98
N LEU A 2 -10.76 9.24 3.76
CA LEU A 2 -9.55 9.92 3.26
C LEU A 2 -9.05 11.03 4.21
N PHE A 3 -9.94 11.86 4.74
CA PHE A 3 -9.57 12.91 5.70
C PHE A 3 -8.95 12.35 6.99
N ILE A 4 -9.48 11.26 7.52
CA ILE A 4 -8.95 10.62 8.73
C ILE A 4 -7.55 10.07 8.46
N ASN A 5 -7.38 9.35 7.35
CA ASN A 5 -6.08 8.82 6.95
C ASN A 5 -5.05 9.96 6.75
N PHE A 6 -5.45 11.07 6.12
CA PHE A 6 -4.60 12.24 5.94
C PHE A 6 -4.09 12.79 7.29
N PHE A 7 -4.98 12.97 8.26
CA PHE A 7 -4.58 13.47 9.59
C PHE A 7 -3.68 12.48 10.35
N ILE A 8 -3.95 11.17 10.26
CA ILE A 8 -3.11 10.15 10.88
C ILE A 8 -1.71 10.16 10.25
N ILE A 9 -1.61 10.21 8.93
CA ILE A 9 -0.34 10.27 8.20
C ILE A 9 0.43 11.54 8.59
N LEU A 10 -0.24 12.69 8.59
CA LEU A 10 0.38 13.95 8.98
C LEU A 10 0.93 13.89 10.41
N LEU A 11 0.16 13.37 11.36
CA LEU A 11 0.58 13.22 12.74
C LEU A 11 1.81 12.32 12.86
N ILE A 12 1.87 11.21 12.14
CA ILE A 12 3.01 10.28 12.19
C ILE A 12 4.25 10.90 11.54
N ILE A 13 4.10 11.63 10.45
CA ILE A 13 5.22 12.35 9.85
C ILE A 13 5.75 13.44 10.79
N LEU A 14 4.88 14.12 11.55
CA LEU A 14 5.30 15.08 12.57
C LEU A 14 6.03 14.43 13.75
N LEU A 15 5.73 13.17 14.07
CA LEU A 15 6.41 12.41 15.12
C LEU A 15 7.74 11.79 14.64
N ASP A 16 7.87 11.50 13.35
CA ASP A 16 9.05 10.91 12.73
C ASP A 16 9.34 11.61 11.39
N GLU A 17 10.16 12.68 11.46
CA GLU A 17 10.56 13.44 10.26
C GLU A 17 11.40 12.62 9.27
N ASN A 18 11.96 11.48 9.69
CA ASN A 18 12.69 10.57 8.81
C ASN A 18 11.78 9.86 7.80
N LEU A 19 10.46 9.97 7.96
CA LEU A 19 9.49 9.47 6.96
C LEU A 19 9.37 10.37 5.74
N ILE A 20 9.87 11.61 5.77
CA ILE A 20 9.77 12.51 4.63
C ILE A 20 10.73 12.06 3.52
N VAL A 21 10.17 11.69 2.38
CA VAL A 21 10.95 11.37 1.17
C VAL A 21 11.48 12.67 0.59
N ARG A 22 12.78 12.91 0.73
CA ARG A 22 13.44 14.14 0.26
C ARG A 22 14.04 14.02 -1.12
N GLU A 23 14.44 12.82 -1.51
CA GLU A 23 15.09 12.53 -2.78
C GLU A 23 14.57 11.22 -3.37
N LEU A 24 14.58 11.10 -4.71
CA LEU A 24 14.29 9.85 -5.41
C LEU A 24 15.55 9.39 -6.14
N ASN A 25 15.96 8.15 -5.86
CA ASN A 25 17.16 7.55 -6.43
C ASN A 25 16.76 6.30 -7.25
N PHE A 26 16.58 6.48 -8.55
CA PHE A 26 16.25 5.41 -9.48
C PHE A 26 17.50 4.67 -9.98
N SER A 27 17.41 3.37 -10.32
CA SER A 27 18.53 2.60 -10.83
C SER A 27 18.98 3.02 -12.24
N PHE A 28 18.06 3.54 -13.02
CA PHE A 28 18.28 3.96 -14.42
C PHE A 28 18.63 5.44 -14.56
N PHE A 29 18.77 6.17 -13.46
CA PHE A 29 19.10 7.59 -13.44
C PHE A 29 20.35 7.81 -12.57
N GLU A 30 21.40 8.43 -13.12
CA GLU A 30 22.63 8.69 -12.37
C GLU A 30 22.46 9.76 -11.29
N ASN A 31 21.59 10.73 -11.54
CA ASN A 31 21.35 11.83 -10.62
C ASN A 31 20.12 11.58 -9.73
N LYS A 32 20.23 11.91 -8.46
CA LYS A 32 19.10 11.91 -7.55
C LYS A 32 18.15 13.07 -7.89
N ILE A 33 16.85 12.81 -7.84
CA ILE A 33 15.83 13.84 -8.02
C ILE A 33 15.46 14.40 -6.63
N GLU A 34 15.84 15.64 -6.36
CA GLU A 34 15.50 16.32 -5.11
C GLU A 34 14.07 16.85 -5.13
N LEU A 35 13.26 16.48 -4.15
CA LEU A 35 11.85 16.89 -4.05
C LEU A 35 11.67 18.25 -3.34
N ARG A 36 12.67 18.74 -2.59
CA ARG A 36 12.67 20.04 -1.93
C ARG A 36 11.33 20.38 -1.25
N ASN A 37 10.67 21.45 -1.66
CA ASN A 37 9.44 21.96 -1.03
C ASN A 37 8.23 21.04 -1.20
N ILE A 38 8.24 20.11 -2.15
CA ILE A 38 7.14 19.17 -2.38
C ILE A 38 7.29 17.85 -1.61
N SER A 39 8.41 17.63 -0.92
CA SER A 39 8.74 16.38 -0.20
C SER A 39 7.62 15.92 0.73
N LEU A 40 7.08 16.81 1.55
CA LEU A 40 6.00 16.48 2.49
C LEU A 40 4.71 16.06 1.76
N ILE A 41 4.29 16.85 0.76
CA ILE A 41 3.08 16.58 -0.02
C ILE A 41 3.24 15.27 -0.78
N PHE A 42 4.41 15.03 -1.38
CA PHE A 42 4.74 13.81 -2.08
C PHE A 42 4.65 12.58 -1.15
N THR A 43 5.23 12.67 0.05
CA THR A 43 5.20 11.58 1.04
C THR A 43 3.76 11.25 1.45
N ILE A 44 2.96 12.26 1.78
CA ILE A 44 1.54 12.07 2.13
C ILE A 44 0.79 11.42 0.96
N LEU A 45 1.05 11.86 -0.27
CA LEU A 45 0.42 11.29 -1.46
C LEU A 45 0.80 9.81 -1.64
N CYS A 46 2.07 9.45 -1.44
CA CYS A 46 2.51 8.05 -1.49
C CYS A 46 1.74 7.18 -0.49
N PHE A 47 1.62 7.60 0.77
CA PHE A 47 0.83 6.89 1.78
C PHE A 47 -0.63 6.74 1.35
N LEU A 48 -1.27 7.84 0.95
CA LEU A 48 -2.69 7.84 0.59
C LEU A 48 -2.97 6.96 -0.62
N LEU A 49 -2.15 7.02 -1.66
CA LEU A 49 -2.31 6.20 -2.86
C LEU A 49 -2.18 4.72 -2.52
N LEU A 50 -1.20 4.35 -1.71
CA LEU A 50 -0.94 2.97 -1.33
C LEU A 50 -2.07 2.40 -0.46
N ILE A 51 -2.51 3.15 0.56
CA ILE A 51 -3.63 2.76 1.41
C ILE A 51 -4.90 2.56 0.58
N ASN A 52 -5.20 3.49 -0.34
CA ASN A 52 -6.37 3.37 -1.19
C ASN A 52 -6.25 2.22 -2.19
N ALA A 53 -5.08 2.00 -2.79
CA ALA A 53 -4.85 0.92 -3.75
C ALA A 53 -5.11 -0.45 -3.11
N ILE A 54 -4.51 -0.72 -1.93
CA ILE A 54 -4.70 -1.99 -1.23
C ILE A 54 -6.15 -2.14 -0.74
N ASN A 55 -6.77 -1.06 -0.25
CA ASN A 55 -8.17 -1.09 0.18
C ASN A 55 -9.12 -1.38 -0.98
N MET A 56 -8.87 -0.82 -2.16
CA MET A 56 -9.67 -1.09 -3.35
C MET A 56 -9.40 -2.49 -3.94
N PHE A 57 -8.25 -3.08 -3.64
CA PHE A 57 -7.88 -4.42 -4.09
C PHE A 57 -8.56 -5.53 -3.27
N ASP A 58 -9.19 -5.21 -2.12
CA ASP A 58 -9.93 -6.15 -1.27
C ASP A 58 -11.32 -6.46 -1.87
N GLY A 59 -11.35 -7.35 -2.83
CA GLY A 59 -12.58 -7.70 -3.54
C GLY A 59 -13.00 -9.16 -3.43
N ILE A 60 -12.07 -10.09 -3.21
CA ILE A 60 -12.34 -11.52 -3.03
C ILE A 60 -11.53 -12.09 -1.88
N ASN A 61 -12.04 -13.19 -1.31
CA ASN A 61 -11.33 -13.89 -0.24
C ASN A 61 -9.91 -14.26 -0.66
N LEU A 62 -9.01 -14.25 0.31
CA LEU A 62 -7.59 -14.56 0.18
C LEU A 62 -6.75 -13.51 -0.57
N GLN A 63 -7.32 -12.66 -1.41
CA GLN A 63 -6.58 -11.77 -2.32
C GLN A 63 -5.62 -10.82 -1.57
N VAL A 64 -6.15 -9.95 -0.72
CA VAL A 64 -5.32 -8.99 0.03
C VAL A 64 -4.49 -9.69 1.09
N GLY A 65 -5.05 -10.71 1.76
CA GLY A 65 -4.30 -11.44 2.79
C GLY A 65 -3.06 -12.14 2.24
N THR A 66 -3.15 -12.83 1.09
CA THR A 66 -2.00 -13.48 0.44
C THR A 66 -1.01 -12.45 -0.12
N TYR A 67 -1.49 -11.37 -0.70
CA TYR A 67 -0.65 -10.28 -1.17
C TYR A 67 0.17 -9.66 -0.03
N CYS A 68 -0.46 -9.33 1.10
CA CYS A 68 0.23 -8.81 2.28
C CYS A 68 1.22 -9.83 2.85
N LEU A 69 0.85 -11.12 2.88
CA LEU A 69 1.74 -12.18 3.36
C LEU A 69 3.03 -12.25 2.53
N ILE A 70 2.94 -12.13 1.20
CA ILE A 70 4.11 -12.09 0.33
C ILE A 70 5.00 -10.88 0.65
N ILE A 71 4.41 -9.69 0.78
CA ILE A 71 5.16 -8.46 1.08
C ILE A 71 5.88 -8.57 2.43
N PHE A 72 5.19 -9.01 3.50
CA PHE A 72 5.82 -9.18 4.80
C PHE A 72 6.90 -10.26 4.81
N SER A 73 6.76 -11.32 3.99
CA SER A 73 7.81 -12.32 3.80
C SER A 73 9.06 -11.70 3.17
N ILE A 74 8.91 -10.80 2.20
CA ILE A 74 10.02 -10.06 1.60
C ILE A 74 10.67 -9.12 2.63
N PHE A 75 9.89 -8.48 3.51
CA PHE A 75 10.43 -7.66 4.58
C PHE A 75 11.30 -8.48 5.55
N ILE A 76 10.90 -9.72 5.88
CA ILE A 76 11.73 -10.62 6.69
C ILE A 76 13.02 -10.99 5.95
N ILE A 77 12.95 -11.36 4.68
CA ILE A 77 14.13 -11.73 3.88
C ILE A 77 15.13 -10.57 3.80
N LYS A 78 14.64 -9.33 3.68
CA LYS A 78 15.47 -8.12 3.69
C LYS A 78 15.82 -7.63 5.10
N ASN A 79 15.44 -8.36 6.15
CA ASN A 79 15.67 -8.01 7.56
C ASN A 79 15.09 -6.63 7.96
N LEU A 80 13.93 -6.28 7.40
CA LEU A 80 13.23 -5.04 7.66
C LEU A 80 12.13 -5.27 8.69
N PHE A 81 12.25 -4.62 9.86
CA PHE A 81 11.29 -4.76 10.97
C PHE A 81 10.90 -6.23 11.24
N PRO A 82 11.88 -7.16 11.46
CA PRO A 82 11.64 -8.60 11.42
C PRO A 82 10.62 -9.07 12.46
N ILE A 83 10.65 -8.51 13.68
CA ILE A 83 9.69 -8.88 14.73
C ILE A 83 8.27 -8.47 14.35
N LEU A 84 8.07 -7.24 13.88
CA LEU A 84 6.77 -6.75 13.44
C LEU A 84 6.25 -7.59 12.24
N SER A 85 7.11 -7.82 11.25
CA SER A 85 6.78 -8.61 10.07
C SER A 85 6.39 -10.05 10.44
N LEU A 86 7.09 -10.67 11.38
CA LEU A 86 6.78 -12.02 11.84
C LEU A 86 5.41 -12.07 12.56
N ILE A 87 5.12 -11.12 13.44
CA ILE A 87 3.82 -11.03 14.13
C ILE A 87 2.69 -10.90 13.11
N VAL A 88 2.86 -10.04 12.10
CA VAL A 88 1.84 -9.83 11.07
C VAL A 88 1.68 -11.10 10.21
N ILE A 89 2.76 -11.79 9.84
CA ILE A 89 2.69 -13.05 9.08
C ILE A 89 1.90 -14.11 9.84
N ILE A 90 2.19 -14.32 11.13
CA ILE A 90 1.47 -15.30 11.95
C ILE A 90 -0.03 -14.94 12.00
N SER A 91 -0.34 -13.67 12.22
CA SER A 91 -1.72 -13.18 12.23
C SER A 91 -2.42 -13.38 10.89
N LEU A 92 -1.71 -13.11 9.77
CA LEU A 92 -2.24 -13.31 8.42
C LEU A 92 -2.48 -14.79 8.09
N ILE A 93 -1.62 -15.70 8.51
CA ILE A 93 -1.82 -17.14 8.30
C ILE A 93 -3.11 -17.61 9.00
N ILE A 94 -3.31 -17.20 10.26
CA ILE A 94 -4.53 -17.52 11.01
C ILE A 94 -5.76 -16.89 10.32
N PHE A 95 -5.66 -15.61 9.94
CA PHE A 95 -6.73 -14.93 9.21
C PHE A 95 -7.07 -15.63 7.90
N LEU A 96 -6.09 -15.97 7.06
CA LEU A 96 -6.28 -16.64 5.78
C LEU A 96 -7.00 -17.98 5.91
N TYR A 97 -6.69 -18.76 6.96
CA TYR A 97 -7.41 -20.01 7.24
C TYR A 97 -8.92 -19.78 7.48
N TYR A 98 -9.29 -18.76 8.26
CA TYR A 98 -10.70 -18.44 8.50
C TYR A 98 -11.35 -17.73 7.30
N ASN A 99 -10.60 -16.92 6.58
CA ASN A 99 -11.08 -16.24 5.37
C ASN A 99 -11.37 -17.24 4.24
N PHE A 100 -10.53 -18.27 4.07
CA PHE A 100 -10.79 -19.39 3.15
C PHE A 100 -12.12 -20.10 3.46
N LYS A 101 -12.47 -20.22 4.74
CA LYS A 101 -13.73 -20.80 5.20
C LYS A 101 -14.92 -19.84 5.18
N ASN A 102 -14.79 -18.66 4.64
CA ASN A 102 -15.79 -17.57 4.67
C ASN A 102 -16.24 -17.18 6.09
N LYS A 103 -15.35 -17.33 7.10
CA LYS A 103 -15.64 -17.05 8.50
C LYS A 103 -15.01 -15.75 9.00
N ALA A 104 -14.10 -15.15 8.25
CA ALA A 104 -13.45 -13.89 8.57
C ALA A 104 -13.26 -13.04 7.32
N TYR A 105 -13.41 -11.73 7.48
CA TYR A 105 -13.21 -10.74 6.43
C TYR A 105 -12.31 -9.62 6.97
N LEU A 106 -11.41 -9.10 6.14
CA LEU A 106 -10.50 -8.03 6.53
C LEU A 106 -11.24 -6.71 6.76
N GLY A 107 -12.13 -6.39 5.84
CA GLY A 107 -12.87 -5.14 5.81
C GLY A 107 -11.97 -3.91 5.67
N ASP A 108 -12.57 -2.74 5.57
CA ASP A 108 -11.83 -1.47 5.38
C ASP A 108 -10.78 -1.18 6.48
N SER A 109 -11.08 -1.53 7.73
CA SER A 109 -10.16 -1.27 8.84
C SER A 109 -8.92 -2.15 8.77
N GLY A 110 -9.10 -3.44 8.48
CA GLY A 110 -8.00 -4.38 8.35
C GLY A 110 -7.11 -4.07 7.14
N THR A 111 -7.73 -3.80 5.98
CA THR A 111 -6.99 -3.45 4.75
C THR A 111 -6.21 -2.15 4.91
N GLN A 112 -6.82 -1.10 5.48
CA GLN A 112 -6.16 0.18 5.69
C GLN A 112 -5.02 0.08 6.71
N SER A 113 -5.18 -0.71 7.79
CA SER A 113 -4.12 -0.93 8.78
C SER A 113 -2.92 -1.66 8.17
N LEU A 114 -3.15 -2.75 7.43
CA LEU A 114 -2.08 -3.48 6.73
C LEU A 114 -1.38 -2.59 5.70
N ALA A 115 -2.14 -1.87 4.90
CA ALA A 115 -1.62 -0.95 3.90
C ALA A 115 -0.78 0.17 4.53
N PHE A 116 -1.22 0.70 5.66
CA PHE A 116 -0.50 1.71 6.41
C PHE A 116 0.86 1.17 6.91
N ILE A 117 0.90 -0.04 7.51
CA ILE A 117 2.13 -0.66 7.98
C ILE A 117 3.09 -0.92 6.81
N ILE A 118 2.57 -1.43 5.68
CA ILE A 118 3.37 -1.65 4.46
C ILE A 118 3.96 -0.34 3.95
N SER A 119 3.16 0.73 3.87
CA SER A 119 3.61 2.06 3.45
C SER A 119 4.72 2.59 4.36
N TYR A 120 4.51 2.48 5.67
CA TYR A 120 5.46 2.91 6.68
C TYR A 120 6.80 2.20 6.52
N ILE A 121 6.80 0.86 6.41
CA ILE A 121 8.03 0.07 6.27
C ILE A 121 8.74 0.42 4.95
N PHE A 122 8.03 0.53 3.83
CA PHE A 122 8.64 0.90 2.55
C PHE A 122 9.31 2.27 2.60
N ILE A 123 8.60 3.30 3.09
CA ILE A 123 9.11 4.68 3.12
C ILE A 123 10.26 4.80 4.12
N LYS A 124 10.11 4.22 5.31
CA LYS A 124 11.17 4.25 6.32
C LYS A 124 12.43 3.54 5.85
N SER A 125 12.28 2.32 5.30
CA SER A 125 13.40 1.54 4.79
C SER A 125 14.06 2.18 3.56
N TYR A 126 13.30 2.89 2.74
CA TYR A 126 13.84 3.68 1.65
C TYR A 126 14.72 4.81 2.17
N ASN A 127 14.22 5.60 3.13
CA ASN A 127 14.95 6.76 3.64
C ASN A 127 16.19 6.40 4.47
N GLU A 128 16.12 5.33 5.28
CA GLU A 128 17.21 4.97 6.21
C GLU A 128 18.28 4.10 5.55
N ASN A 129 17.89 3.09 4.80
CA ASN A 129 18.79 2.01 4.38
C ASN A 129 18.88 1.84 2.86
N PHE A 130 18.10 2.58 2.08
CA PHE A 130 17.92 2.35 0.63
C PHE A 130 17.64 0.87 0.31
N ALA A 131 16.92 0.18 1.21
CA ALA A 131 16.65 -1.25 1.11
C ALA A 131 15.82 -1.61 -0.14
N PHE A 132 15.08 -0.64 -0.65
CA PHE A 132 14.33 -0.71 -1.89
C PHE A 132 14.59 0.55 -2.72
N ARG A 133 14.58 0.41 -4.03
CA ARG A 133 14.54 1.56 -4.95
C ARG A 133 13.08 1.94 -5.25
N PRO A 134 12.80 3.17 -5.71
CA PRO A 134 11.44 3.61 -6.03
C PRO A 134 10.75 2.69 -7.04
N GLU A 135 11.48 2.22 -8.07
CA GLU A 135 10.96 1.29 -9.07
C GLU A 135 10.63 -0.08 -8.49
N GLU A 136 11.38 -0.59 -7.51
CA GLU A 136 11.07 -1.85 -6.83
C GLU A 136 9.78 -1.73 -6.03
N ILE A 137 9.63 -0.64 -5.28
CA ILE A 137 8.39 -0.34 -4.55
C ILE A 137 7.21 -0.25 -5.52
N PHE A 138 7.40 0.43 -6.65
CA PHE A 138 6.37 0.52 -7.69
C PHE A 138 5.97 -0.86 -8.23
N ILE A 139 6.93 -1.76 -8.50
CA ILE A 139 6.66 -3.12 -8.98
C ILE A 139 5.84 -3.91 -7.95
N PHE A 140 6.21 -3.86 -6.67
CA PHE A 140 5.44 -4.53 -5.62
C PHE A 140 3.99 -4.04 -5.55
N LEU A 141 3.77 -2.77 -5.79
CA LEU A 141 2.47 -2.13 -5.72
C LEU A 141 1.73 -2.05 -7.07
N ALA A 142 2.36 -2.57 -8.13
CA ALA A 142 1.80 -2.46 -9.48
C ALA A 142 0.41 -3.09 -9.61
N ILE A 143 0.20 -4.28 -9.03
CA ILE A 143 -1.10 -4.99 -9.15
C ILE A 143 -2.24 -4.17 -8.52
N PRO A 144 -2.22 -3.82 -7.22
CA PRO A 144 -3.29 -3.02 -6.62
C PRO A 144 -3.35 -1.60 -7.19
N GLY A 145 -2.21 -1.01 -7.53
CA GLY A 145 -2.13 0.32 -8.11
C GLY A 145 -2.75 0.41 -9.50
N LEU A 146 -2.44 -0.52 -10.39
CA LEU A 146 -3.00 -0.57 -11.74
C LEU A 146 -4.51 -0.84 -11.71
N ASP A 147 -5.01 -1.70 -10.82
CA ASP A 147 -6.45 -1.91 -10.68
C ASP A 147 -7.16 -0.65 -10.19
N MET A 148 -6.59 0.05 -9.22
CA MET A 148 -7.09 1.34 -8.75
C MET A 148 -7.13 2.37 -9.89
N PHE A 149 -6.04 2.53 -10.66
CA PHE A 149 -5.98 3.45 -11.81
C PHE A 149 -6.99 3.11 -12.88
N ARG A 150 -7.09 1.83 -13.24
CA ARG A 150 -8.08 1.34 -14.21
C ARG A 150 -9.50 1.72 -13.81
N LEU A 151 -9.88 1.48 -12.57
CA LEU A 151 -11.20 1.81 -12.06
C LEU A 151 -11.43 3.32 -12.01
N PHE A 152 -10.44 4.10 -11.62
CA PHE A 152 -10.49 5.55 -11.58
C PHE A 152 -10.77 6.13 -12.98
N ILE A 153 -9.98 5.72 -13.98
CA ILE A 153 -10.15 6.16 -15.37
C ILE A 153 -11.54 5.72 -15.92
N PHE A 154 -11.91 4.46 -15.67
CA PHE A 154 -13.20 3.94 -16.13
C PHE A 154 -14.40 4.71 -15.58
N ARG A 155 -14.33 5.14 -14.32
CA ARG A 155 -15.39 5.95 -13.70
C ARG A 155 -15.47 7.34 -14.30
N ILE A 156 -14.32 8.00 -14.54
CA ILE A 156 -14.27 9.31 -15.20
C ILE A 156 -14.90 9.21 -16.60
N ILE A 157 -14.51 8.23 -17.40
CA ILE A 157 -15.05 8.04 -18.77
C ILE A 157 -16.57 7.83 -18.73
N LYS A 158 -17.08 7.15 -17.70
CA LYS A 158 -18.54 6.95 -17.51
C LYS A 158 -19.27 8.12 -16.84
N GLY A 159 -18.62 9.23 -16.60
CA GLY A 159 -19.22 10.38 -15.92
C GLY A 159 -19.62 10.10 -14.45
N LYS A 160 -19.07 9.05 -13.82
CA LYS A 160 -19.33 8.70 -12.42
C LYS A 160 -18.31 9.33 -11.50
N ASN A 161 -18.70 9.49 -10.23
CA ASN A 161 -17.73 9.94 -9.22
C ASN A 161 -16.59 8.91 -9.08
N PRO A 162 -15.31 9.30 -9.33
CA PRO A 162 -14.17 8.38 -9.28
C PRO A 162 -13.94 7.74 -7.90
N PHE A 163 -14.44 8.35 -6.83
CA PHE A 163 -14.32 7.86 -5.46
C PHE A 163 -15.53 7.04 -4.97
N SER A 164 -16.53 6.78 -5.83
CA SER A 164 -17.67 5.94 -5.46
C SER A 164 -17.29 4.47 -5.39
N ALA A 165 -17.94 3.71 -4.50
CA ALA A 165 -17.84 2.25 -4.50
C ALA A 165 -18.45 1.66 -5.77
N ASP A 166 -17.82 0.64 -6.39
CA ASP A 166 -18.32 -0.04 -7.58
C ASP A 166 -17.96 -1.54 -7.52
N LEU A 167 -18.77 -2.37 -8.17
CA LEU A 167 -18.58 -3.82 -8.30
C LEU A 167 -17.73 -4.23 -9.52
N ASN A 168 -17.09 -3.28 -10.21
CA ASN A 168 -16.33 -3.53 -11.46
C ASN A 168 -14.82 -3.76 -11.22
N HIS A 169 -14.45 -4.28 -10.06
CA HIS A 169 -13.06 -4.65 -9.78
C HIS A 169 -12.56 -5.79 -10.69
N LEU A 170 -11.25 -5.87 -10.89
CA LEU A 170 -10.58 -6.83 -11.78
C LEU A 170 -11.05 -8.28 -11.50
N HIS A 171 -11.20 -8.65 -10.24
CA HIS A 171 -11.63 -9.97 -9.81
C HIS A 171 -13.05 -10.33 -10.30
N HIS A 172 -13.98 -9.37 -10.38
CA HIS A 172 -15.31 -9.61 -10.95
C HIS A 172 -15.29 -9.84 -12.46
N LEU A 173 -14.25 -9.33 -13.16
CA LEU A 173 -14.05 -9.57 -14.60
C LEU A 173 -13.41 -10.94 -14.87
N ILE A 174 -12.59 -11.45 -13.95
CA ILE A 174 -11.92 -12.76 -14.07
C ILE A 174 -12.89 -13.91 -13.72
N LEU A 175 -13.85 -13.66 -12.82
CA LEU A 175 -14.82 -14.67 -12.38
C LEU A 175 -16.09 -14.75 -13.26
N ARG A 176 -16.17 -13.95 -14.32
CA ARG A 176 -17.20 -14.05 -15.37
C ARG A 176 -16.73 -14.91 -16.52
#